data_1822f168b3c6344cbe12abd3cbcd3aa2
#
_entry.id   1822f168b3c6344cbe12abd3cbcd3aa2
#
_cell.length_a   1.000
_cell.length_b   1.000
_cell.length_c   1.000
_cell.angle_alpha   90.00
_cell.angle_beta   90.00
_cell.angle_gamma   90.00
#
_symmetry.space_group_name_H-M   'P 1'
#
loop_
_entity.id
_entity.type
_entity.pdbx_description
1 polymer ?
#
loop_
_entity_poly.entity_id
_entity_poly.type
_entity_poly.pdbx_seq_one_letter_code
_entity_poly.pdbx_strand_id
1 'polypeptide(L)'
;MPRAADLKISDDELRESIQTNQLRLMKERGSDITLFSPRASFMAHHIGDFQVSSTWAAICNELCFRVSRLFPQHFVPVAMLPQSPGVDPSTCVPELEKCIREYGNVGINLNPDPSGGHWNSPPLSDRHWYPIYEKMVEYDIPAMVHVSTSCNKIGRAHV
;
A
#
# COMPACT_ATOMS: atom_id res chain seq x y z
N MET A 1 16.24 11.06 -4.35
CA MET A 1 14.87 10.76 -3.93
C MET A 1 14.80 10.69 -2.42
N PRO A 2 13.80 11.29 -1.76
CA PRO A 2 13.57 11.08 -0.34
C PRO A 2 13.38 9.58 -0.04
N ARG A 3 13.90 9.11 1.09
CA ARG A 3 13.74 7.73 1.58
C ARG A 3 13.07 7.78 2.94
N ALA A 4 12.52 6.67 3.42
CA ALA A 4 11.92 6.62 4.77
C ALA A 4 12.92 7.05 5.86
N ALA A 5 14.21 6.75 5.69
CA ALA A 5 15.28 7.21 6.58
C ALA A 5 15.39 8.74 6.68
N ASP A 6 15.00 9.45 5.63
CA ASP A 6 15.06 10.92 5.59
C ASP A 6 13.94 11.56 6.44
N LEU A 7 12.90 10.80 6.78
CA LEU A 7 11.81 11.26 7.67
C LEU A 7 12.23 11.37 9.13
N LYS A 8 13.40 10.84 9.50
CA LYS A 8 13.93 10.84 10.88
C LYS A 8 12.97 10.23 11.92
N ILE A 9 12.12 9.30 11.50
CA ILE A 9 11.24 8.53 12.39
C ILE A 9 12.07 7.38 12.98
N SER A 10 12.29 7.39 14.28
CA SER A 10 13.01 6.34 15.00
C SER A 10 12.18 5.08 15.18
N ASP A 11 12.81 3.95 15.45
CA ASP A 11 12.13 2.71 15.80
C ASP A 11 11.42 2.82 17.16
N ASP A 12 11.90 3.65 18.07
CA ASP A 12 11.25 3.87 19.36
C ASP A 12 9.95 4.66 19.21
N GLU A 13 9.91 5.69 18.37
CA GLU A 13 8.68 6.40 18.02
C GLU A 13 7.66 5.47 17.34
N LEU A 14 8.12 4.59 16.44
CA LEU A 14 7.24 3.56 15.84
C LEU A 14 6.70 2.60 16.90
N ARG A 15 7.54 2.11 17.82
CA ARG A 15 7.12 1.22 18.91
C ARG A 15 6.06 1.88 19.77
N GLU A 16 6.30 3.08 20.24
CA GLU A 16 5.33 3.83 21.07
C GLU A 16 4.00 4.02 20.34
N SER A 17 4.04 4.47 19.09
CA SER A 17 2.85 4.69 18.29
C SER A 17 2.04 3.40 18.08
N ILE A 18 2.69 2.30 17.73
CA ILE A 18 2.03 1.02 17.46
C ILE A 18 1.50 0.40 18.76
N GLN A 19 2.25 0.45 19.84
CA GLN A 19 1.83 -0.11 21.14
C GLN A 19 0.61 0.61 21.71
N THR A 20 0.60 1.93 21.64
CA THR A 20 -0.49 2.76 22.21
C THR A 20 -1.76 2.75 21.36
N ASN A 21 -1.66 2.44 20.07
CA ASN A 21 -2.78 2.46 19.14
C ASN A 21 -3.14 1.06 18.64
N GLN A 22 -2.51 0.60 17.56
CA GLN A 22 -2.92 -0.61 16.84
C GLN A 22 -2.82 -1.87 17.70
N LEU A 23 -1.69 -2.07 18.37
CA LEU A 23 -1.46 -3.28 19.20
C LEU A 23 -2.42 -3.33 20.40
N ARG A 24 -2.69 -2.19 21.03
CA ARG A 24 -3.69 -2.08 22.11
C ARG A 24 -5.07 -2.49 21.59
N LEU A 25 -5.51 -1.95 20.45
CA LEU A 25 -6.81 -2.28 19.86
C LEU A 25 -6.91 -3.75 19.44
N MET A 26 -5.84 -4.33 18.91
CA MET A 26 -5.78 -5.75 18.58
C MET A 26 -6.02 -6.61 19.82
N LYS A 27 -5.32 -6.33 20.90
CA LYS A 27 -5.48 -7.04 22.19
C LYS A 27 -6.89 -6.90 22.76
N GLU A 28 -7.44 -5.70 22.76
CA GLU A 28 -8.79 -5.43 23.24
C GLU A 28 -9.87 -6.18 22.44
N ARG A 29 -9.61 -6.43 21.14
CA ARG A 29 -10.54 -7.13 20.22
C ARG A 29 -10.27 -8.61 20.06
N GLY A 30 -9.24 -9.15 20.70
CA GLY A 30 -8.86 -10.56 20.58
C GLY A 30 -8.34 -10.92 19.19
N SER A 31 -7.65 -9.99 18.51
CA SER A 31 -7.03 -10.23 17.20
C SER A 31 -5.58 -10.65 17.39
N ASP A 32 -5.19 -11.76 16.79
CA ASP A 32 -3.82 -12.30 16.90
C ASP A 32 -2.86 -11.66 15.89
N ILE A 33 -3.29 -11.55 14.64
CA ILE A 33 -2.47 -11.07 13.51
C ILE A 33 -3.25 -10.05 12.70
N THR A 34 -2.55 -9.03 12.21
CA THR A 34 -3.07 -8.03 11.28
C THR A 34 -2.24 -8.01 10.01
N LEU A 35 -2.90 -8.09 8.86
CA LEU A 35 -2.31 -7.72 7.58
C LEU A 35 -2.14 -6.19 7.56
N PHE A 36 -0.88 -5.74 7.64
CA PHE A 36 -0.57 -4.34 7.87
C PHE A 36 -0.13 -3.66 6.57
N SER A 37 -0.95 -2.75 6.09
CA SER A 37 -0.70 -2.02 4.84
C SER A 37 -0.75 -0.51 5.05
N PRO A 38 -0.19 0.27 4.13
CA PRO A 38 -0.46 1.69 4.08
C PRO A 38 -1.97 1.96 4.00
N ARG A 39 -2.43 3.01 4.68
CA ARG A 39 -3.86 3.34 4.73
C ARG A 39 -4.38 3.68 3.33
N ALA A 40 -5.38 2.95 2.85
CA ALA A 40 -5.92 3.09 1.51
C ALA A 40 -6.39 4.52 1.18
N SER A 41 -6.98 5.24 2.13
CA SER A 41 -7.41 6.64 1.92
C SER A 41 -6.26 7.63 1.65
N PHE A 42 -5.01 7.21 1.84
CA PHE A 42 -3.82 7.97 1.51
C PHE A 42 -3.08 7.43 0.28
N MET A 43 -3.60 6.41 -0.39
CA MET A 43 -3.11 5.96 -1.69
C MET A 43 -3.59 6.91 -2.80
N ALA A 44 -3.22 8.18 -2.69
CA ALA A 44 -3.72 9.25 -3.56
C ALA A 44 -2.79 9.44 -4.78
N HIS A 45 -2.67 8.40 -5.60
CA HIS A 45 -1.74 8.34 -6.75
C HIS A 45 -1.99 9.40 -7.82
N HIS A 46 -3.16 10.05 -7.81
CA HIS A 46 -3.52 11.16 -8.69
C HIS A 46 -2.96 12.52 -8.21
N ILE A 47 -2.36 12.57 -7.03
CA ILE A 47 -1.74 13.78 -6.48
C ILE A 47 -0.27 13.79 -6.88
N GLY A 48 0.12 14.78 -7.69
CA GLY A 48 1.46 14.86 -8.25
C GLY A 48 1.67 13.95 -9.46
N ASP A 49 2.92 13.65 -9.74
CA ASP A 49 3.35 12.77 -10.83
C ASP A 49 3.74 11.37 -10.33
N PHE A 50 4.22 10.54 -11.25
CA PHE A 50 4.74 9.21 -10.93
C PHE A 50 5.88 9.25 -9.90
N GLN A 51 6.72 10.28 -9.94
CA GLN A 51 7.84 10.43 -9.01
C GLN A 51 7.34 10.62 -7.57
N VAL A 52 6.28 11.41 -7.38
CA VAL A 52 5.63 11.61 -6.07
C VAL A 52 4.99 10.31 -5.62
N SER A 53 4.19 9.66 -6.47
CA SER A 53 3.54 8.39 -6.16
C SER A 53 4.54 7.29 -5.81
N SER A 54 5.61 7.15 -6.58
CA SER A 54 6.67 6.16 -6.35
C SER A 54 7.42 6.40 -5.04
N THR A 55 7.79 7.64 -4.76
CA THR A 55 8.44 8.00 -3.50
C THR A 55 7.54 7.73 -2.30
N TRP A 56 6.28 8.09 -2.41
CA TRP A 56 5.28 7.87 -1.36
C TRP A 56 5.06 6.38 -1.08
N ALA A 57 4.87 5.57 -2.14
CA ALA A 57 4.73 4.13 -2.00
C ALA A 57 5.95 3.49 -1.31
N ALA A 58 7.15 3.82 -1.76
CA ALA A 58 8.39 3.29 -1.18
C ALA A 58 8.54 3.64 0.31
N ILE A 59 8.25 4.89 0.70
CA ILE A 59 8.30 5.33 2.10
C ILE A 59 7.28 4.57 2.96
N CYS A 60 6.04 4.48 2.50
CA CYS A 60 4.98 3.82 3.25
C CYS A 60 5.25 2.31 3.41
N ASN A 61 5.72 1.65 2.35
CA ASN A 61 6.06 0.23 2.39
C ASN A 61 7.23 -0.05 3.34
N GLU A 62 8.26 0.80 3.33
CA GLU A 62 9.38 0.68 4.28
C GLU A 62 8.94 0.86 5.73
N LEU A 63 8.05 1.81 6.02
CA LEU A 63 7.50 1.98 7.36
C LEU A 63 6.68 0.76 7.81
N CYS A 64 5.85 0.19 6.93
CA CYS A 64 5.11 -1.05 7.22
C CYS A 64 6.06 -2.22 7.48
N PHE A 65 7.14 -2.35 6.70
CA PHE A 65 8.18 -3.34 6.92
C PHE A 65 8.87 -3.16 8.27
N ARG A 66 9.24 -1.94 8.64
CA ARG A 66 9.85 -1.67 9.96
C ARG A 66 8.92 -2.07 11.11
N VAL A 67 7.62 -1.76 11.00
CA VAL A 67 6.62 -2.17 11.99
C VAL A 67 6.53 -3.69 12.09
N SER A 68 6.47 -4.41 10.97
CA SER A 68 6.43 -5.87 10.99
C SER A 68 7.69 -6.49 11.61
N ARG A 69 8.85 -5.89 11.43
CA ARG A 69 10.09 -6.31 12.09
C ARG A 69 10.12 -6.03 13.59
N LEU A 70 9.50 -4.93 14.02
CA LEU A 70 9.40 -4.59 15.45
C LEU A 70 8.39 -5.47 16.20
N PHE A 71 7.37 -5.98 15.49
CA PHE A 71 6.28 -6.78 16.06
C PHE A 71 5.93 -7.99 15.17
N PRO A 72 6.89 -8.92 14.93
CA PRO A 72 6.73 -9.98 13.94
C PRO A 72 5.62 -11.00 14.25
N GLN A 73 5.15 -11.05 15.49
CA GLN A 73 4.05 -11.93 15.90
C GLN A 73 2.66 -11.31 15.67
N HIS A 74 2.59 -10.02 15.34
CA HIS A 74 1.33 -9.29 15.26
C HIS A 74 1.05 -8.66 13.90
N PHE A 75 2.09 -8.29 13.15
CA PHE A 75 1.93 -7.56 11.89
C PHE A 75 2.64 -8.26 10.74
N VAL A 76 1.89 -8.48 9.66
CA VAL A 76 2.38 -9.04 8.40
C VAL A 76 2.23 -7.97 7.32
N PRO A 77 3.31 -7.56 6.62
CA PRO A 77 3.26 -6.41 5.73
C PRO A 77 2.56 -6.73 4.41
N VAL A 78 1.78 -5.77 3.92
CA VAL A 78 1.13 -5.77 2.59
C VAL A 78 1.53 -4.50 1.85
N ALA A 79 1.89 -4.62 0.59
CA ALA A 79 2.45 -3.51 -0.18
C ALA A 79 1.40 -2.58 -0.79
N MET A 80 1.76 -1.31 -0.91
CA MET A 80 1.12 -0.34 -1.79
C MET A 80 1.97 -0.17 -3.04
N LEU A 81 1.33 -0.15 -4.22
CA LEU A 81 2.01 0.06 -5.49
C LEU A 81 1.83 1.51 -5.99
N PRO A 82 2.83 2.07 -6.70
CA PRO A 82 2.75 3.43 -7.25
C PRO A 82 1.90 3.50 -8.52
N GLN A 83 0.61 3.25 -8.41
CA GLN A 83 -0.35 3.19 -9.52
C GLN A 83 -0.71 4.59 -10.05
N SER A 84 0.23 5.32 -10.63
CA SER A 84 -0.04 6.66 -11.17
C SER A 84 -0.94 6.62 -12.40
N PRO A 85 -1.97 7.51 -12.49
CA PRO A 85 -2.84 7.60 -13.65
C PRO A 85 -2.04 7.88 -14.94
N GLY A 86 -2.36 7.16 -16.01
CA GLY A 86 -1.72 7.34 -17.32
C GLY A 86 -0.28 6.82 -17.45
N VAL A 87 0.23 6.16 -16.40
CA VAL A 87 1.56 5.53 -16.40
C VAL A 87 1.42 4.02 -16.57
N ASP A 88 2.33 3.42 -17.33
CA ASP A 88 2.35 1.97 -17.57
C ASP A 88 2.51 1.22 -16.24
N PRO A 89 1.63 0.25 -15.90
CA PRO A 89 1.71 -0.52 -14.66
C PRO A 89 3.00 -1.33 -14.48
N SER A 90 3.76 -1.61 -15.55
CA SER A 90 5.07 -2.23 -15.43
C SER A 90 6.03 -1.43 -14.57
N THR A 91 5.81 -0.12 -14.44
CA THR A 91 6.57 0.77 -13.54
C THR A 91 6.35 0.46 -12.05
N CYS A 92 5.28 -0.27 -11.70
CA CYS A 92 5.02 -0.75 -10.34
C CYS A 92 5.85 -1.99 -9.97
N VAL A 93 6.31 -2.75 -10.98
CA VAL A 93 6.98 -4.04 -10.79
C VAL A 93 8.22 -3.96 -9.90
N PRO A 94 9.13 -3.00 -10.07
CA PRO A 94 10.32 -2.91 -9.20
C PRO A 94 9.98 -2.76 -7.71
N GLU A 95 8.97 -1.96 -7.38
CA GLU A 95 8.53 -1.79 -6.00
C GLU A 95 7.83 -3.05 -5.47
N LEU A 96 7.01 -3.72 -6.30
CA LEU A 96 6.37 -4.99 -5.96
C LEU A 96 7.42 -6.04 -5.63
N GLU A 97 8.39 -6.26 -6.51
CA GLU A 97 9.46 -7.23 -6.32
C GLU A 97 10.29 -6.96 -5.07
N LYS A 98 10.65 -5.71 -4.84
CA LYS A 98 11.34 -5.29 -3.62
C LYS A 98 10.54 -5.64 -2.37
N CYS A 99 9.25 -5.29 -2.34
CA CYS A 99 8.38 -5.57 -1.21
C CYS A 99 8.27 -7.07 -0.90
N ILE A 100 8.15 -7.91 -1.92
CA ILE A 100 8.07 -9.36 -1.72
C ILE A 100 9.41 -9.94 -1.30
N ARG A 101 10.49 -9.63 -2.01
CA ARG A 101 11.81 -10.28 -1.81
C ARG A 101 12.57 -9.77 -0.60
N GLU A 102 12.48 -8.46 -0.33
CA GLU A 102 13.27 -7.83 0.73
C GLU A 102 12.47 -7.60 2.01
N TYR A 103 11.18 -7.25 1.88
CA TYR A 103 10.33 -6.89 3.02
C TYR A 103 9.42 -8.03 3.49
N GLY A 104 9.31 -9.12 2.70
CA GLY A 104 8.46 -10.26 3.06
C GLY A 104 6.97 -9.95 3.03
N ASN A 105 6.54 -9.03 2.17
CA ASN A 105 5.13 -8.73 1.99
C ASN A 105 4.39 -9.95 1.43
N VAL A 106 3.22 -10.23 1.97
CA VAL A 106 2.40 -11.41 1.61
C VAL A 106 1.30 -11.10 0.59
N GLY A 107 1.20 -9.89 0.14
CA GLY A 107 0.20 -9.43 -0.81
C GLY A 107 0.33 -7.95 -1.11
N ILE A 108 -0.58 -7.45 -1.93
CA ILE A 108 -0.62 -6.05 -2.35
C ILE A 108 -2.01 -5.44 -2.18
N ASN A 109 -2.07 -4.13 -2.02
CA ASN A 109 -3.30 -3.36 -2.22
C ASN A 109 -3.34 -2.84 -3.66
N LEU A 110 -4.46 -3.06 -4.34
CA LEU A 110 -4.75 -2.58 -5.69
C LEU A 110 -5.86 -1.55 -5.65
N ASN A 111 -5.57 -0.34 -6.12
CA ASN A 111 -6.57 0.71 -6.26
C ASN A 111 -7.32 0.51 -7.59
N PRO A 112 -8.64 0.31 -7.58
CA PRO A 112 -9.43 0.11 -8.80
C PRO A 112 -9.56 1.39 -9.64
N ASP A 113 -9.35 2.56 -9.04
CA ASP A 113 -9.31 3.84 -9.73
C ASP A 113 -8.19 4.73 -9.16
N PRO A 114 -6.96 4.57 -9.65
CA PRO A 114 -5.84 5.40 -9.22
C PRO A 114 -5.99 6.88 -9.58
N SER A 115 -6.96 7.23 -10.45
CA SER A 115 -7.24 8.63 -10.81
C SER A 115 -8.05 9.41 -9.76
N GLY A 116 -8.35 8.80 -8.61
CA GLY A 116 -9.00 9.49 -7.49
C GLY A 116 -10.50 9.76 -7.68
N GLY A 117 -11.19 8.94 -8.45
CA GLY A 117 -12.62 9.04 -8.70
C GLY A 117 -12.98 9.67 -10.04
N HIS A 118 -11.98 9.98 -10.86
CA HIS A 118 -12.21 10.48 -12.22
C HIS A 118 -12.37 9.37 -13.25
N TRP A 119 -12.05 8.12 -12.90
CA TRP A 119 -12.17 6.93 -13.75
C TRP A 119 -11.46 7.07 -15.10
N ASN A 120 -10.30 7.70 -15.08
CA ASN A 120 -9.47 7.94 -16.28
C ASN A 120 -8.48 6.79 -16.55
N SER A 121 -8.38 5.84 -15.63
CA SER A 121 -7.55 4.65 -15.79
C SER A 121 -8.38 3.48 -16.33
N PRO A 122 -7.80 2.55 -17.11
CA PRO A 122 -8.47 1.34 -17.51
C PRO A 122 -8.99 0.54 -16.29
N PRO A 123 -10.15 -0.13 -16.40
CA PRO A 123 -10.67 -0.97 -15.30
C PRO A 123 -9.69 -2.11 -15.00
N LEU A 124 -9.72 -2.63 -13.77
CA LEU A 124 -8.81 -3.73 -13.36
C LEU A 124 -8.95 -5.00 -14.20
N SER A 125 -10.05 -5.17 -14.94
CA SER A 125 -10.24 -6.27 -15.90
C SER A 125 -9.48 -6.08 -17.22
N ASP A 126 -8.91 -4.91 -17.48
CA ASP A 126 -8.18 -4.60 -18.71
C ASP A 126 -6.77 -5.22 -18.69
N ARG A 127 -6.27 -5.59 -19.88
CA ARG A 127 -4.91 -6.11 -20.08
C ARG A 127 -3.82 -5.14 -19.67
N HIS A 128 -4.14 -3.87 -19.56
CA HIS A 128 -3.26 -2.83 -19.03
C HIS A 128 -2.61 -3.26 -17.69
N TRP A 129 -3.33 -3.98 -16.84
CA TRP A 129 -2.85 -4.41 -15.52
C TRP A 129 -2.10 -5.75 -15.50
N TYR A 130 -1.96 -6.43 -16.63
CA TYR A 130 -1.28 -7.72 -16.73
C TYR A 130 0.13 -7.74 -16.18
N PRO A 131 0.99 -6.70 -16.36
CA PRO A 131 2.32 -6.71 -15.76
C PRO A 131 2.33 -6.92 -14.24
N ILE A 132 1.30 -6.40 -13.54
CA ILE A 132 1.14 -6.63 -12.10
C ILE A 132 0.60 -8.04 -11.84
N TYR A 133 -0.40 -8.49 -12.60
CA TYR A 133 -1.02 -9.81 -12.41
C TYR A 133 -0.06 -10.96 -12.69
N GLU A 134 0.79 -10.84 -13.69
CA GLU A 134 1.84 -11.81 -13.99
C GLU A 134 2.81 -11.95 -12.81
N LYS A 135 3.19 -10.85 -12.18
CA LYS A 135 4.02 -10.88 -10.97
C LYS A 135 3.30 -11.44 -9.76
N MET A 136 2.01 -11.17 -9.60
CA MET A 136 1.22 -11.79 -8.54
C MET A 136 1.17 -13.31 -8.69
N VAL A 137 1.02 -13.82 -9.93
CA VAL A 137 1.05 -15.25 -10.22
C VAL A 137 2.44 -15.82 -9.97
N GLU A 138 3.51 -15.14 -10.43
CA GLU A 138 4.90 -15.57 -10.23
C GLU A 138 5.25 -15.74 -8.75
N TYR A 139 4.77 -14.83 -7.89
CA TYR A 139 5.07 -14.84 -6.46
C TYR A 139 3.99 -15.52 -5.60
N ASP A 140 2.91 -16.02 -6.22
CA ASP A 140 1.77 -16.64 -5.53
C ASP A 140 1.20 -15.74 -4.41
N ILE A 141 0.95 -14.47 -4.74
CA ILE A 141 0.44 -13.47 -3.79
C ILE A 141 -0.93 -12.96 -4.16
N PRO A 142 -1.82 -12.72 -3.18
CA PRO A 142 -3.11 -12.09 -3.39
C PRO A 142 -3.02 -10.57 -3.51
N ALA A 143 -4.07 -9.98 -4.11
CA ALA A 143 -4.33 -8.55 -4.02
C ALA A 143 -5.65 -8.27 -3.31
N MET A 144 -5.65 -7.25 -2.43
CA MET A 144 -6.87 -6.64 -1.94
C MET A 144 -7.23 -5.46 -2.85
N VAL A 145 -8.38 -5.53 -3.51
CA VAL A 145 -8.92 -4.38 -4.25
C VAL A 145 -9.51 -3.39 -3.23
N HIS A 146 -8.87 -2.26 -3.08
CA HIS A 146 -9.25 -1.27 -2.08
C HIS A 146 -9.35 0.13 -2.70
N VAL A 147 -10.55 0.70 -2.66
CA VAL A 147 -10.80 2.08 -3.11
C VAL A 147 -10.11 3.05 -2.14
N SER A 148 -9.40 4.02 -2.70
CA SER A 148 -8.87 5.15 -1.96
C SER A 148 -9.88 6.33 -1.93
N THR A 149 -9.40 7.55 -1.90
CA THR A 149 -10.25 8.74 -1.99
C THR A 149 -10.95 8.77 -3.33
N SER A 150 -12.29 8.90 -3.33
CA SER A 150 -13.09 9.11 -4.53
C SER A 150 -13.59 10.55 -4.57
N CYS A 151 -13.34 11.24 -5.68
CA CYS A 151 -13.92 12.56 -5.96
C CYS A 151 -15.35 12.45 -6.52
N ASN A 152 -15.83 11.25 -6.81
CA ASN A 152 -17.16 11.03 -7.34
C ASN A 152 -18.24 11.29 -6.27
N LYS A 153 -19.18 12.19 -6.57
CA LYS A 153 -20.28 12.56 -5.65
C LYS A 153 -21.23 11.38 -5.33
N ILE A 154 -21.31 10.38 -6.19
CA ILE A 154 -22.16 9.19 -6.00
C ILE A 154 -21.67 8.36 -4.79
N GLY A 155 -20.37 8.25 -4.56
CA GLY A 155 -19.80 7.54 -3.42
C GLY A 155 -20.04 8.22 -2.05
N ARG A 156 -20.46 9.48 -2.04
CA ARG A 156 -20.77 10.22 -0.80
C ARG A 156 -22.21 10.06 -0.31
N ALA A 157 -23.09 9.46 -1.10
CA ALA A 157 -24.50 9.29 -0.76
C ALA A 157 -24.77 8.12 0.22
N HIS A 158 -23.76 7.35 0.59
CA HIS A 158 -23.89 6.16 1.41
C HIS A 158 -23.03 6.17 2.69
N VAL A 159 -22.58 7.36 3.14
CA VAL A 159 -21.88 7.51 4.42
C VAL A 159 -22.71 8.39 5.33
#